data_16ff9035b9a525819f3cc0408d6a22e4
#
_entry.id   16ff9035b9a525819f3cc0408d6a22e4
#
_cell.length_a   1.000
_cell.length_b   1.000
_cell.length_c   1.000
_cell.angle_alpha   90.00
_cell.angle_beta   90.00
_cell.angle_gamma   90.00
#
_symmetry.space_group_name_H-M   'P 1'
#
loop_
_entity.id
_entity.type
_entity.pdbx_description
1 polymer ?
#
loop_
_entity_poly.entity_id
_entity_poly.type
_entity_poly.pdbx_seq_one_letter_code
_entity_poly.pdbx_strand_id
1 'polypeptide(L)'
;IHTCSWLAQNLKELYNEYLIPYWQDNMQKDDVWKQIKDIPNERLWNEHQARKMKMLKMVKENTTERLKRVGIPYEEIKEITSKINPNALTIGFARRFATYKRATLIFKDLERITQILNDSERPIQLIFAGKAHPLDKVGQDLIKYINELAMKPQFKGKIFVLENYNIGMSRYLISGCDVWLNNPRRPMEASGTSGQKASVNGVINFS
;
A
#
# COMPACT_ATOMS: atom_id res chain seq x y z
N ILE A 1 -4.61 -9.50 16.60
CA ILE A 1 -3.34 -9.03 16.00
C ILE A 1 -2.44 -8.59 17.12
N HIS A 2 -1.19 -9.05 17.12
CA HIS A 2 -0.18 -8.48 18.01
C HIS A 2 0.31 -7.16 17.38
N THR A 3 -0.29 -6.06 17.78
CA THR A 3 -0.15 -4.74 17.13
C THR A 3 1.31 -4.26 17.07
N CYS A 4 2.06 -4.42 18.16
CA CYS A 4 3.46 -4.00 18.24
C CYS A 4 4.37 -4.69 17.22
N SER A 5 4.03 -5.90 16.77
CA SER A 5 4.82 -6.61 15.75
C SER A 5 4.62 -6.08 14.33
N TRP A 6 3.59 -5.25 14.12
CA TRP A 6 3.26 -4.63 12.84
C TRP A 6 3.51 -3.13 12.80
N LEU A 7 3.74 -2.52 13.94
CA LEU A 7 4.11 -1.12 14.05
C LEU A 7 5.55 -0.91 13.56
N ALA A 8 5.75 0.09 12.72
CA ALA A 8 7.08 0.46 12.24
C ALA A 8 7.94 0.98 13.41
N GLN A 9 9.22 0.62 13.40
CA GLN A 9 10.13 0.90 14.53
C GLN A 9 10.23 2.40 14.84
N ASN A 10 10.41 3.24 13.83
CA ASN A 10 10.51 4.69 14.01
C ASN A 10 9.22 5.30 14.59
N LEU A 11 8.05 4.78 14.20
CA LEU A 11 6.79 5.24 14.77
C LEU A 11 6.61 4.73 16.21
N LYS A 12 7.13 3.54 16.53
CA LYS A 12 7.16 3.04 17.90
C LYS A 12 8.02 3.92 18.81
N GLU A 13 9.17 4.37 18.31
CA GLU A 13 10.04 5.30 19.02
C GLU A 13 9.36 6.64 19.27
N LEU A 14 8.69 7.18 18.25
CA LEU A 14 7.89 8.40 18.38
C LEU A 14 6.75 8.24 19.40
N TYR A 15 6.06 7.12 19.40
CA TYR A 15 5.01 6.85 20.39
C TYR A 15 5.55 6.67 21.80
N ASN A 16 6.75 6.09 21.97
CA ASN A 16 7.39 5.98 23.29
C ASN A 16 7.77 7.34 23.88
N GLU A 17 8.01 8.35 23.03
CA GLU A 17 8.34 9.71 23.47
C GLU A 17 7.10 10.49 23.95
N TYR A 18 5.94 10.28 23.30
CA TYR A 18 4.76 11.13 23.50
C TYR A 18 3.62 10.45 24.25
N LEU A 19 3.47 9.13 24.15
CA LEU A 19 2.37 8.43 24.80
C LEU A 19 2.74 8.03 26.24
N ILE A 20 1.72 7.74 27.04
CA ILE A 20 1.88 7.30 28.43
C ILE A 20 2.76 6.04 28.52
N PRO A 21 3.53 5.86 29.62
CA PRO A 21 4.27 4.61 29.86
C PRO A 21 3.38 3.38 29.73
N TYR A 22 3.93 2.30 29.20
CA TYR A 22 3.19 1.03 28.96
C TYR A 22 1.99 1.15 28.00
N TRP A 23 1.99 2.14 27.09
CA TRP A 23 0.94 2.29 26.07
C TRP A 23 0.74 1.02 25.22
N GLN A 24 1.82 0.25 25.01
CA GLN A 24 1.80 -0.97 24.20
C GLN A 24 0.90 -2.07 24.80
N ASP A 25 0.77 -2.13 26.11
CA ASP A 25 -0.06 -3.10 26.83
C ASP A 25 -1.52 -2.63 27.00
N ASN A 26 -1.78 -1.36 26.67
CA ASN A 26 -3.06 -0.71 26.87
C ASN A 26 -3.67 -0.10 25.58
N MET A 27 -3.24 -0.55 24.43
CA MET A 27 -3.61 0.02 23.10
C MET A 27 -5.13 0.03 22.81
N GLN A 28 -5.90 -0.78 23.52
CA GLN A 28 -7.36 -0.83 23.43
C GLN A 28 -8.09 0.28 24.22
N LYS A 29 -7.34 1.04 25.04
CA LYS A 29 -7.91 2.13 25.85
C LYS A 29 -7.78 3.45 25.11
N ASP A 30 -8.86 4.20 25.01
CA ASP A 30 -8.87 5.51 24.33
C ASP A 30 -7.90 6.52 24.97
N ASP A 31 -7.75 6.45 26.30
CA ASP A 31 -6.88 7.37 27.04
C ASP A 31 -5.41 7.30 26.59
N VAL A 32 -4.95 6.13 26.14
CA VAL A 32 -3.59 5.95 25.60
C VAL A 32 -3.34 6.84 24.39
N TRP A 33 -4.36 7.03 23.56
CA TRP A 33 -4.25 7.75 22.30
C TRP A 33 -4.53 9.25 22.40
N LYS A 34 -4.94 9.73 23.58
CA LYS A 34 -5.23 11.18 23.76
C LYS A 34 -4.00 12.05 23.50
N GLN A 35 -2.83 11.57 23.88
CA GLN A 35 -1.56 12.29 23.75
C GLN A 35 -1.00 12.28 22.31
N ILE A 36 -1.60 11.53 21.39
CA ILE A 36 -1.17 11.54 19.99
C ILE A 36 -1.25 12.95 19.36
N LYS A 37 -2.13 13.81 19.89
CA LYS A 37 -2.29 15.22 19.46
C LYS A 37 -1.07 16.07 19.83
N ASP A 38 -0.27 15.65 20.82
CA ASP A 38 0.90 16.38 21.31
C ASP A 38 2.11 16.14 20.39
N ILE A 39 2.02 15.15 19.50
CA ILE A 39 3.05 14.90 18.49
C ILE A 39 2.99 16.02 17.44
N PRO A 40 4.07 16.78 17.24
CA PRO A 40 4.12 17.79 16.17
C PRO A 40 3.84 17.18 14.81
N ASN A 41 2.92 17.79 14.03
CA ASN A 41 2.52 17.30 12.71
C ASN A 41 3.72 17.09 11.78
N GLU A 42 4.71 17.96 11.83
CA GLU A 42 5.92 17.84 11.02
C GLU A 42 6.72 16.57 11.37
N ARG A 43 6.85 16.24 12.66
CA ARG A 43 7.55 15.01 13.08
C ARG A 43 6.80 13.77 12.59
N LEU A 44 5.49 13.75 12.80
CA LEU A 44 4.64 12.63 12.34
C LEU A 44 4.74 12.45 10.81
N TRP A 45 4.71 13.56 10.07
CA TRP A 45 4.85 13.58 8.62
C TRP A 45 6.23 13.08 8.16
N ASN A 46 7.30 13.55 8.78
CA ASN A 46 8.67 13.15 8.45
C ASN A 46 8.88 11.65 8.67
N GLU A 47 8.33 11.09 9.76
CA GLU A 47 8.37 9.65 10.01
C GLU A 47 7.57 8.87 8.95
N HIS A 48 6.41 9.39 8.53
CA HIS A 48 5.65 8.79 7.44
C HIS A 48 6.44 8.83 6.13
N GLN A 49 7.02 9.97 5.75
CA GLN A 49 7.82 10.11 4.53
C GLN A 49 9.04 9.16 4.53
N ALA A 50 9.71 9.02 5.65
CA ALA A 50 10.85 8.08 5.77
C ALA A 50 10.43 6.62 5.49
N ARG A 51 9.26 6.18 5.96
CA ARG A 51 8.70 4.85 5.67
C ARG A 51 8.28 4.73 4.21
N LYS A 52 7.63 5.76 3.67
CA LYS A 52 7.22 5.82 2.26
C LYS A 52 8.42 5.68 1.33
N MET A 53 9.51 6.39 1.59
CA MET A 53 10.74 6.27 0.80
C MET A 53 11.32 4.86 0.81
N LYS A 54 11.38 4.19 1.99
CA LYS A 54 11.83 2.80 2.10
C LYS A 54 10.92 1.85 1.30
N MET A 55 9.62 2.05 1.39
CA MET A 55 8.64 1.27 0.62
C MET A 55 8.82 1.49 -0.89
N LEU A 56 8.93 2.73 -1.36
CA LEU A 56 9.08 3.04 -2.78
C LEU A 56 10.40 2.50 -3.35
N LYS A 57 11.47 2.46 -2.56
CA LYS A 57 12.71 1.78 -2.94
C LYS A 57 12.45 0.29 -3.21
N MET A 58 11.78 -0.41 -2.30
CA MET A 58 11.40 -1.82 -2.48
C MET A 58 10.47 -2.01 -3.69
N VAL A 59 9.51 -1.11 -3.91
CA VAL A 59 8.61 -1.13 -5.09
C VAL A 59 9.43 -1.01 -6.38
N LYS A 60 10.40 -0.10 -6.43
CA LYS A 60 11.30 0.09 -7.57
C LYS A 60 12.12 -1.15 -7.87
N GLU A 61 12.74 -1.73 -6.86
CA GLU A 61 13.56 -2.93 -6.98
C GLU A 61 12.71 -4.12 -7.47
N ASN A 62 11.57 -4.39 -6.85
CA ASN A 62 10.67 -5.47 -7.23
C ASN A 62 10.13 -5.29 -8.67
N THR A 63 9.73 -4.07 -9.03
CA THR A 63 9.24 -3.75 -10.38
C THR A 63 10.34 -3.96 -11.42
N THR A 64 11.57 -3.49 -11.13
CA THR A 64 12.72 -3.67 -12.02
C THR A 64 12.99 -5.15 -12.29
N GLU A 65 13.09 -5.96 -11.23
CA GLU A 65 13.38 -7.40 -11.36
C GLU A 65 12.25 -8.16 -12.08
N ARG A 66 11.00 -7.80 -11.79
CA ARG A 66 9.85 -8.38 -12.49
C ARG A 66 9.89 -8.09 -13.99
N LEU A 67 10.08 -6.83 -14.37
CA LEU A 67 10.06 -6.40 -15.78
C LEU A 67 11.26 -6.98 -16.55
N LYS A 68 12.45 -7.07 -15.96
CA LYS A 68 13.60 -7.77 -16.54
C LYS A 68 13.27 -9.23 -16.84
N ARG A 69 12.66 -9.94 -15.89
CA ARG A 69 12.35 -11.36 -16.01
C ARG A 69 11.34 -11.64 -17.13
N VAL A 70 10.41 -10.73 -17.39
CA VAL A 70 9.46 -10.87 -18.51
C VAL A 70 9.97 -10.28 -19.82
N GLY A 71 11.26 -9.89 -19.89
CA GLY A 71 11.93 -9.50 -21.12
C GLY A 71 11.67 -8.06 -21.58
N ILE A 72 11.22 -7.17 -20.69
CA ILE A 72 11.03 -5.75 -21.03
C ILE A 72 12.39 -5.08 -21.21
N PRO A 73 12.61 -4.27 -22.28
CA PRO A 73 13.86 -3.58 -22.53
C PRO A 73 14.26 -2.65 -21.38
N TYR A 74 15.56 -2.53 -21.12
CA TYR A 74 16.10 -1.75 -20.00
C TYR A 74 15.64 -0.30 -19.99
N GLU A 75 15.62 0.36 -21.15
CA GLU A 75 15.18 1.76 -21.25
C GLU A 75 13.71 1.94 -20.89
N GLU A 76 12.87 0.99 -21.25
CA GLU A 76 11.46 0.98 -20.86
C GLU A 76 11.28 0.75 -19.35
N ILE A 77 12.06 -0.17 -18.76
CA ILE A 77 12.08 -0.37 -17.31
C ILE A 77 12.48 0.91 -16.60
N LYS A 78 13.52 1.58 -17.08
CA LYS A 78 13.99 2.85 -16.54
C LYS A 78 12.92 3.94 -16.64
N GLU A 79 12.24 4.04 -17.78
CA GLU A 79 11.10 4.95 -17.96
C GLU A 79 10.01 4.70 -16.92
N ILE A 80 9.56 3.43 -16.77
CA ILE A 80 8.51 3.05 -15.82
C ILE A 80 8.91 3.38 -14.38
N THR A 81 10.12 2.98 -13.99
CA THR A 81 10.56 3.10 -12.60
C THR A 81 10.97 4.52 -12.22
N SER A 82 11.31 5.37 -13.17
CA SER A 82 11.58 6.80 -12.93
C SER A 82 10.31 7.59 -12.59
N LYS A 83 9.13 7.06 -12.93
CA LYS A 83 7.83 7.67 -12.62
C LYS A 83 7.37 7.40 -11.17
N ILE A 84 8.08 6.56 -10.41
CA ILE A 84 7.81 6.40 -8.98
C ILE A 84 8.06 7.72 -8.28
N ASN A 85 6.99 8.30 -7.72
CA ASN A 85 7.02 9.66 -7.19
C ASN A 85 6.76 9.64 -5.68
N PRO A 86 7.71 10.07 -4.83
CA PRO A 86 7.50 10.15 -3.38
C PRO A 86 6.43 11.18 -2.97
N ASN A 87 6.18 12.17 -3.81
CA ASN A 87 5.18 13.20 -3.56
C ASN A 87 3.78 12.81 -4.06
N ALA A 88 3.64 11.71 -4.81
CA ALA A 88 2.34 11.22 -5.24
C ALA A 88 1.58 10.56 -4.09
N LEU A 89 0.27 10.79 -4.01
CA LEU A 89 -0.61 10.02 -3.13
C LEU A 89 -0.51 8.53 -3.50
N THR A 90 -0.01 7.73 -2.57
CA THR A 90 0.25 6.31 -2.79
C THR A 90 -0.83 5.45 -2.17
N ILE A 91 -1.62 4.79 -3.02
CA ILE A 91 -2.70 3.90 -2.60
C ILE A 91 -2.24 2.45 -2.73
N GLY A 92 -2.26 1.70 -1.63
CA GLY A 92 -1.86 0.30 -1.60
C GLY A 92 -3.04 -0.66 -1.49
N PHE A 93 -3.00 -1.71 -2.29
CA PHE A 93 -3.85 -2.89 -2.18
C PHE A 93 -2.96 -4.14 -2.13
N ALA A 94 -2.85 -4.76 -0.97
CA ALA A 94 -2.03 -5.99 -0.84
C ALA A 94 -2.79 -7.07 -0.06
N ARG A 95 -3.42 -7.97 -0.80
CA ARG A 95 -4.30 -9.00 -0.27
C ARG A 95 -4.31 -10.21 -1.20
N ARG A 96 -4.80 -11.35 -0.71
CA ARG A 96 -5.12 -12.48 -1.59
C ARG A 96 -6.12 -12.02 -2.68
N PHE A 97 -5.81 -12.31 -3.92
CA PHE A 97 -6.71 -12.04 -5.04
C PHE A 97 -7.84 -13.08 -5.02
N ALA A 98 -8.99 -12.64 -4.53
CA ALA A 98 -10.25 -13.38 -4.55
C ALA A 98 -11.37 -12.39 -4.90
N THR A 99 -12.42 -12.85 -5.57
CA THR A 99 -13.48 -12.00 -6.11
C THR A 99 -14.10 -11.05 -5.09
N TYR A 100 -14.36 -11.54 -3.88
CA TYR A 100 -14.99 -10.74 -2.83
C TYR A 100 -14.08 -9.62 -2.28
N LYS A 101 -12.77 -9.68 -2.50
CA LYS A 101 -11.81 -8.62 -2.14
C LYS A 101 -11.89 -7.43 -3.09
N ARG A 102 -12.51 -7.59 -4.26
CA ARG A 102 -12.81 -6.56 -5.26
C ARG A 102 -11.58 -5.73 -5.69
N ALA A 103 -10.44 -6.37 -5.92
CA ALA A 103 -9.19 -5.71 -6.32
C ALA A 103 -9.36 -4.78 -7.55
N THR A 104 -10.25 -5.14 -8.47
CA THR A 104 -10.50 -4.41 -9.72
C THR A 104 -11.62 -3.38 -9.64
N LEU A 105 -12.25 -3.20 -8.46
CA LEU A 105 -13.37 -2.24 -8.32
C LEU A 105 -12.98 -0.82 -8.70
N ILE A 106 -11.75 -0.40 -8.37
CA ILE A 106 -11.21 0.93 -8.69
C ILE A 106 -11.13 1.17 -10.22
N PHE A 107 -11.12 0.12 -11.03
CA PHE A 107 -11.07 0.17 -12.50
C PHE A 107 -12.44 0.01 -13.16
N LYS A 108 -13.55 0.00 -12.40
CA LYS A 108 -14.89 -0.16 -12.97
C LYS A 108 -15.24 0.98 -13.93
N ASP A 109 -14.79 2.17 -13.63
CA ASP A 109 -14.86 3.35 -14.49
C ASP A 109 -13.45 3.70 -14.96
N LEU A 110 -13.07 3.17 -16.13
CA LEU A 110 -11.74 3.35 -16.69
C LEU A 110 -11.47 4.79 -17.13
N GLU A 111 -12.47 5.50 -17.58
CA GLU A 111 -12.34 6.89 -18.01
C GLU A 111 -12.01 7.77 -16.79
N ARG A 112 -12.80 7.66 -15.74
CA ARG A 112 -12.62 8.41 -14.50
C ARG A 112 -11.27 8.11 -13.84
N ILE A 113 -10.88 6.84 -13.72
CA ILE A 113 -9.58 6.50 -13.10
C ILE A 113 -8.41 6.95 -13.98
N THR A 114 -8.56 6.99 -15.30
CA THR A 114 -7.55 7.53 -16.20
C THR A 114 -7.37 9.03 -15.96
N GLN A 115 -8.44 9.79 -15.83
CA GLN A 115 -8.37 11.23 -15.50
C GLN A 115 -7.67 11.45 -14.16
N ILE A 116 -8.07 10.70 -13.12
CA ILE A 116 -7.51 10.80 -11.76
C ILE A 116 -5.99 10.49 -11.77
N LEU A 117 -5.57 9.41 -12.40
CA LEU A 117 -4.15 9.00 -12.42
C LEU A 117 -3.28 9.88 -13.34
N ASN A 118 -3.88 10.67 -14.22
CA ASN A 118 -3.17 11.59 -15.13
C ASN A 118 -3.25 13.06 -14.70
N ASP A 119 -3.82 13.35 -13.53
CA ASP A 119 -3.80 14.70 -12.96
C ASP A 119 -2.36 15.02 -12.49
N SER A 120 -1.75 16.01 -13.13
CA SER A 120 -0.36 16.42 -12.84
C SER A 120 -0.24 17.26 -11.57
N GLU A 121 -1.31 17.95 -11.16
CA GLU A 121 -1.31 18.78 -9.95
C GLU A 121 -1.50 17.91 -8.69
N ARG A 122 -2.18 16.78 -8.82
CA ARG A 122 -2.47 15.86 -7.72
C ARG A 122 -2.03 14.44 -8.09
N PRO A 123 -0.72 14.21 -8.19
CA PRO A 123 -0.19 12.93 -8.66
C PRO A 123 -0.58 11.78 -7.73
N ILE A 124 -1.07 10.70 -8.33
CA ILE A 124 -1.48 9.47 -7.63
C ILE A 124 -0.77 8.27 -8.25
N GLN A 125 -0.38 7.32 -7.40
CA GLN A 125 0.15 6.03 -7.83
C GLN A 125 -0.51 4.89 -7.06
N LEU A 126 -0.73 3.77 -7.74
CA LEU A 126 -1.38 2.57 -7.20
C LEU A 126 -0.35 1.44 -7.06
N ILE A 127 -0.33 0.78 -5.93
CA ILE A 127 0.51 -0.39 -5.67
C ILE A 127 -0.38 -1.59 -5.37
N PHE A 128 -0.27 -2.63 -6.20
CA PHE A 128 -0.95 -3.90 -6.00
C PHE A 128 0.06 -4.99 -5.63
N ALA A 129 -0.27 -5.79 -4.63
CA ALA A 129 0.50 -6.96 -4.25
C ALA A 129 -0.44 -8.07 -3.79
N GLY A 130 0.00 -9.31 -3.87
CA GLY A 130 -0.79 -10.44 -3.38
C GLY A 130 -0.57 -11.69 -4.21
N LYS A 131 -1.32 -12.72 -3.85
CA LYS A 131 -1.28 -14.03 -4.51
C LYS A 131 -2.71 -14.51 -4.75
N ALA A 132 -2.91 -15.27 -5.80
CA ALA A 132 -4.08 -16.12 -5.99
C ALA A 132 -3.71 -17.56 -5.66
N HIS A 133 -4.67 -18.36 -5.20
CA HIS A 133 -4.44 -19.79 -5.05
C HIS A 133 -4.18 -20.43 -6.42
N PRO A 134 -3.29 -21.43 -6.55
CA PRO A 134 -3.01 -22.07 -7.84
C PRO A 134 -4.25 -22.63 -8.57
N LEU A 135 -5.28 -23.02 -7.83
CA LEU A 135 -6.55 -23.51 -8.38
C LEU A 135 -7.62 -22.41 -8.54
N ASP A 136 -7.34 -21.18 -8.09
CA ASP A 136 -8.26 -20.03 -8.23
C ASP A 136 -7.99 -19.30 -9.54
N LYS A 137 -8.55 -19.83 -10.63
CA LYS A 137 -8.41 -19.25 -11.97
C LYS A 137 -8.91 -17.80 -12.02
N VAL A 138 -10.02 -17.52 -11.35
CA VAL A 138 -10.60 -16.17 -11.32
C VAL A 138 -9.65 -15.18 -10.62
N GLY A 139 -9.07 -15.58 -9.49
CA GLY A 139 -8.06 -14.76 -8.79
C GLY A 139 -6.81 -14.51 -9.65
N GLN A 140 -6.37 -15.52 -10.41
CA GLN A 140 -5.26 -15.37 -11.38
C GLN A 140 -5.62 -14.39 -12.50
N ASP A 141 -6.82 -14.47 -13.04
CA ASP A 141 -7.28 -13.56 -14.09
C ASP A 141 -7.40 -12.12 -13.61
N LEU A 142 -7.74 -11.88 -12.33
CA LEU A 142 -7.69 -10.54 -11.73
C LEU A 142 -6.26 -9.97 -11.70
N ILE A 143 -5.28 -10.79 -11.34
CA ILE A 143 -3.86 -10.38 -11.35
C ILE A 143 -3.42 -10.06 -12.78
N LYS A 144 -3.74 -10.92 -13.74
CA LYS A 144 -3.45 -10.74 -15.16
C LYS A 144 -4.02 -9.42 -15.67
N TYR A 145 -5.30 -9.17 -15.42
CA TYR A 145 -5.99 -7.94 -15.83
C TYR A 145 -5.29 -6.67 -15.30
N ILE A 146 -4.90 -6.65 -14.01
CA ILE A 146 -4.23 -5.47 -13.44
C ILE A 146 -2.83 -5.29 -14.05
N ASN A 147 -2.11 -6.39 -14.34
CA ASN A 147 -0.82 -6.32 -15.05
C ASN A 147 -0.97 -5.75 -16.46
N GLU A 148 -2.00 -6.17 -17.20
CA GLU A 148 -2.30 -5.64 -18.54
C GLU A 148 -2.64 -4.16 -18.49
N LEU A 149 -3.43 -3.73 -17.49
CA LEU A 149 -3.71 -2.31 -17.27
C LEU A 149 -2.44 -1.51 -16.98
N ALA A 150 -1.56 -2.02 -16.11
CA ALA A 150 -0.33 -1.34 -15.72
C ALA A 150 0.62 -1.07 -16.89
N MET A 151 0.52 -1.86 -17.96
CA MET A 151 1.34 -1.71 -19.17
C MET A 151 0.69 -0.81 -20.25
N LYS A 152 -0.57 -0.41 -20.07
CA LYS A 152 -1.21 0.53 -21.00
C LYS A 152 -0.57 1.92 -20.92
N PRO A 153 -0.41 2.65 -22.04
CA PRO A 153 0.29 3.95 -22.05
C PRO A 153 -0.21 4.94 -20.99
N GLN A 154 -1.53 5.03 -20.77
CA GLN A 154 -2.13 5.95 -19.80
C GLN A 154 -1.89 5.58 -18.34
N PHE A 155 -1.49 4.32 -18.05
CA PHE A 155 -1.27 3.80 -16.69
C PHE A 155 0.18 3.44 -16.40
N LYS A 156 1.02 3.43 -17.43
CA LYS A 156 2.42 3.05 -17.37
C LYS A 156 3.21 3.96 -16.42
N GLY A 157 3.80 3.37 -15.38
CA GLY A 157 4.50 4.10 -14.33
C GLY A 157 3.59 4.76 -13.28
N LYS A 158 2.29 4.40 -13.26
CA LYS A 158 1.30 4.85 -12.26
C LYS A 158 0.65 3.69 -11.51
N ILE A 159 0.66 2.50 -12.11
CA ILE A 159 0.19 1.26 -11.50
C ILE A 159 1.38 0.31 -11.39
N PHE A 160 1.69 -0.12 -10.18
CA PHE A 160 2.78 -1.06 -9.88
C PHE A 160 2.20 -2.35 -9.33
N VAL A 161 2.54 -3.48 -9.94
CA VAL A 161 2.12 -4.81 -9.49
C VAL A 161 3.35 -5.54 -8.98
N LEU A 162 3.36 -5.85 -7.69
CA LEU A 162 4.49 -6.49 -7.03
C LEU A 162 4.32 -8.02 -7.01
N GLU A 163 5.41 -8.70 -7.25
CA GLU A 163 5.48 -10.17 -7.20
C GLU A 163 6.13 -10.67 -5.92
N ASN A 164 5.98 -11.98 -5.69
CA ASN A 164 6.55 -12.66 -4.52
C ASN A 164 6.11 -12.05 -3.18
N TYR A 165 4.88 -11.53 -3.13
CA TYR A 165 4.33 -10.93 -1.92
C TYR A 165 4.53 -11.82 -0.70
N ASN A 166 5.15 -11.26 0.34
CA ASN A 166 5.50 -11.93 1.57
C ASN A 166 5.35 -11.00 2.77
N ILE A 167 5.62 -11.51 3.98
CA ILE A 167 5.45 -10.76 5.22
C ILE A 167 6.38 -9.53 5.33
N GLY A 168 7.60 -9.62 4.77
CA GLY A 168 8.54 -8.50 4.73
C GLY A 168 7.98 -7.35 3.88
N MET A 169 7.55 -7.65 2.64
CA MET A 169 6.90 -6.66 1.77
C MET A 169 5.63 -6.08 2.40
N SER A 170 4.84 -6.94 3.08
CA SER A 170 3.64 -6.49 3.77
C SER A 170 3.93 -5.40 4.78
N ARG A 171 5.00 -5.51 5.56
CA ARG A 171 5.42 -4.50 6.55
C ARG A 171 5.75 -3.16 5.91
N TYR A 172 6.46 -3.16 4.78
CA TYR A 172 6.74 -1.93 4.04
C TYR A 172 5.45 -1.28 3.50
N LEU A 173 4.58 -2.06 2.88
CA LEU A 173 3.36 -1.55 2.26
C LEU A 173 2.38 -0.95 3.28
N ILE A 174 2.08 -1.67 4.38
CA ILE A 174 1.13 -1.20 5.39
C ILE A 174 1.62 -0.03 6.23
N SER A 175 2.92 0.30 6.17
CA SER A 175 3.49 1.43 6.90
C SER A 175 3.90 2.60 6.01
N GLY A 176 4.06 2.37 4.70
CA GLY A 176 4.57 3.37 3.76
C GLY A 176 3.56 3.88 2.75
N CYS A 177 2.40 3.23 2.55
CA CYS A 177 1.30 3.80 1.76
C CYS A 177 0.66 4.97 2.50
N ASP A 178 0.09 5.92 1.76
CA ASP A 178 -0.73 6.99 2.33
C ASP A 178 -2.14 6.49 2.61
N VAL A 179 -2.68 5.68 1.70
CA VAL A 179 -4.01 5.09 1.79
C VAL A 179 -3.93 3.58 1.58
N TRP A 180 -4.60 2.84 2.44
CA TRP A 180 -4.78 1.40 2.33
C TRP A 180 -6.16 1.08 1.81
N LEU A 181 -6.25 0.55 0.60
CA LEU A 181 -7.52 0.18 -0.01
C LEU A 181 -8.00 -1.18 0.53
N ASN A 182 -9.10 -1.15 1.29
CA ASN A 182 -9.67 -2.30 1.95
C ASN A 182 -11.18 -2.38 1.67
N ASN A 183 -11.55 -2.79 0.47
CA ASN A 183 -12.91 -2.71 -0.07
C ASN A 183 -13.58 -4.08 -0.31
N PRO A 184 -13.60 -5.01 0.67
CA PRO A 184 -14.25 -6.30 0.49
C PRO A 184 -15.77 -6.18 0.37
N ARG A 185 -16.39 -7.21 -0.19
CA ARG A 185 -17.85 -7.31 -0.24
C ARG A 185 -18.41 -7.67 1.15
N ARG A 186 -19.31 -6.87 1.67
CA ARG A 186 -20.04 -7.21 2.92
C ARG A 186 -21.02 -8.36 2.66
N PRO A 187 -21.17 -9.28 3.63
CA PRO A 187 -20.47 -9.47 4.90
C PRO A 187 -19.27 -10.45 4.81
N MET A 188 -18.66 -10.63 3.64
CA MET A 188 -17.69 -11.71 3.36
C MET A 188 -16.32 -11.55 4.04
N GLU A 189 -16.05 -10.43 4.67
CA GLU A 189 -14.82 -10.17 5.44
C GLU A 189 -15.17 -9.80 6.88
N ALA A 190 -14.78 -10.64 7.83
CA ALA A 190 -15.13 -10.45 9.24
C ALA A 190 -14.38 -9.29 9.90
N SER A 191 -13.08 -9.15 9.66
CA SER A 191 -12.22 -8.24 10.43
C SER A 191 -11.31 -7.33 9.60
N GLY A 192 -10.81 -7.77 8.46
CA GLY A 192 -9.91 -6.95 7.64
C GLY A 192 -8.59 -6.58 8.34
N THR A 193 -7.87 -7.55 8.91
CA THR A 193 -6.66 -7.33 9.72
C THR A 193 -5.57 -6.48 9.05
N SER A 194 -5.53 -6.41 7.72
CA SER A 194 -4.57 -5.56 6.99
C SER A 194 -4.86 -4.07 7.19
N GLY A 195 -6.14 -3.67 7.21
CA GLY A 195 -6.55 -2.31 7.53
C GLY A 195 -6.16 -1.90 8.95
N GLN A 196 -6.36 -2.79 9.94
CA GLN A 196 -5.95 -2.54 11.32
C GLN A 196 -4.42 -2.34 11.43
N LYS A 197 -3.63 -3.16 10.70
CA LYS A 197 -2.17 -3.02 10.63
C LYS A 197 -1.74 -1.71 9.96
N ALA A 198 -2.45 -1.27 8.94
CA ALA A 198 -2.21 0.00 8.27
C ALA A 198 -2.53 1.18 9.21
N SER A 199 -3.70 1.14 9.87
CA SER A 199 -4.14 2.22 10.77
C SER A 199 -3.20 2.43 11.95
N VAL A 200 -2.64 1.38 12.56
CA VAL A 200 -1.67 1.53 13.65
C VAL A 200 -0.38 2.20 13.20
N ASN A 201 -0.07 2.17 11.91
CA ASN A 201 1.05 2.87 11.29
C ASN A 201 0.69 4.28 10.77
N GLY A 202 -0.50 4.78 11.09
CA GLY A 202 -0.96 6.10 10.64
C GLY A 202 -1.40 6.14 9.18
N VAL A 203 -1.56 5.00 8.54
CA VAL A 203 -2.04 4.89 7.15
C VAL A 203 -3.57 4.93 7.12
N ILE A 204 -4.14 5.77 6.26
CA ILE A 204 -5.59 5.90 6.13
C ILE A 204 -6.18 4.61 5.58
N ASN A 205 -7.04 3.96 6.36
CA ASN A 205 -7.76 2.77 5.91
C ASN A 205 -9.04 3.16 5.18
N PHE A 206 -9.05 3.01 3.87
CA PHE A 206 -10.21 3.30 3.02
C PHE A 206 -10.99 2.01 2.75
N SER A 207 -12.18 1.91 3.40
CA SER A 207 -13.02 0.70 3.41
C SER A 207 -14.47 1.02 3.10
#